data_2efb33c455f41f7e632ed17e0ff208e0
#
_entry.id   2efb33c455f41f7e632ed17e0ff208e0
#
_cell.length_a   1.000
_cell.length_b   1.000
_cell.length_c   1.000
_cell.angle_alpha   90.00
_cell.angle_beta   90.00
_cell.angle_gamma   90.00
#
_symmetry.space_group_name_H-M   'P 1'
#
loop_
_entity.id
_entity.type
_entity.pdbx_description
1 polymer ?
#
loop_
_entity_poly.entity_id
_entity_poly.type
_entity_poly.pdbx_seq_one_letter_code
_entity_poly.pdbx_strand_id
1 'polypeptide(L)'
;MLKQLSAMFILGSLALSAQAVELTEEQRAAIEARLKPHGDLCLSGDSNCAGAVMASADSSAGGSDISGEAVYNQACMACHSSGAGGAPIVGQVDQWSERLAKGRDALHQSGLQGVEGTSMMAKGGRADLSDEQVMAAVDYMVDNSQ
;
A
#
# COMPACT_ATOMS: atom_id res chain seq x y z
N MET A 1 37.47 26.37 -53.04
CA MET A 1 36.20 25.67 -53.29
C MET A 1 35.91 24.57 -52.27
N LEU A 2 36.69 24.42 -51.18
CA LEU A 2 36.49 23.34 -50.19
C LEU A 2 35.81 23.80 -48.86
N LYS A 3 35.52 25.10 -48.74
CA LYS A 3 34.87 25.66 -47.53
C LYS A 3 33.34 25.82 -47.57
N GLN A 4 32.75 25.57 -48.72
CA GLN A 4 31.29 25.69 -48.88
C GLN A 4 30.54 24.37 -48.73
N LEU A 5 31.21 23.23 -48.69
CA LEU A 5 30.58 21.92 -48.57
C LEU A 5 30.35 21.47 -47.13
N SER A 6 31.00 22.09 -46.15
CA SER A 6 30.83 21.73 -44.73
C SER A 6 29.64 22.37 -44.04
N ALA A 7 29.03 23.40 -44.61
CA ALA A 7 27.90 24.11 -44.00
C ALA A 7 26.52 23.46 -44.30
N MET A 8 26.47 22.54 -45.27
CA MET A 8 25.22 21.97 -45.69
C MET A 8 24.89 20.62 -45.02
N PHE A 9 25.85 20.09 -44.23
CA PHE A 9 25.64 18.80 -43.52
C PHE A 9 25.17 18.94 -42.06
N ILE A 10 25.12 20.17 -41.53
CA ILE A 10 24.75 20.40 -40.10
C ILE A 10 23.29 20.76 -39.92
N LEU A 11 22.53 21.06 -40.96
CA LEU A 11 21.10 21.39 -40.87
C LEU A 11 20.14 20.21 -41.12
N GLY A 12 20.67 19.00 -41.32
CA GLY A 12 19.86 17.83 -41.68
C GLY A 12 19.47 16.89 -40.54
N SER A 13 19.87 17.16 -39.27
CA SER A 13 19.79 16.11 -38.23
C SER A 13 18.98 16.47 -36.98
N LEU A 14 18.03 17.38 -37.03
CA LEU A 14 17.16 17.68 -35.89
C LEU A 14 15.66 17.66 -36.21
N ALA A 15 15.24 16.70 -37.00
CA ALA A 15 13.82 16.37 -37.11
C ALA A 15 13.61 14.92 -36.67
N LEU A 16 14.00 14.58 -35.41
CA LEU A 16 13.37 13.47 -34.73
C LEU A 16 11.98 13.97 -34.29
N SER A 17 11.04 13.91 -35.22
CA SER A 17 9.63 14.02 -34.89
C SER A 17 9.32 12.91 -33.90
N ALA A 18 8.99 13.27 -32.64
CA ALA A 18 8.34 12.38 -31.70
C ALA A 18 7.05 11.91 -32.38
N GLN A 19 7.11 10.76 -33.01
CA GLN A 19 5.91 10.08 -33.51
C GLN A 19 5.15 9.64 -32.26
N ALA A 20 4.10 10.34 -31.91
CA ALA A 20 3.13 9.85 -30.95
C ALA A 20 2.66 8.50 -31.48
N VAL A 21 2.95 7.43 -30.75
CA VAL A 21 2.46 6.09 -31.08
C VAL A 21 0.94 6.15 -30.90
N GLU A 22 0.22 6.25 -32.00
CA GLU A 22 -1.22 6.12 -31.97
C GLU A 22 -1.58 4.68 -31.64
N LEU A 23 -2.25 4.50 -30.51
CA LEU A 23 -2.76 3.20 -30.08
C LEU A 23 -3.83 2.75 -31.07
N THR A 24 -3.73 1.50 -31.53
CA THR A 24 -4.80 0.89 -32.31
C THR A 24 -6.07 0.75 -31.47
N GLU A 25 -7.23 0.69 -32.13
CA GLU A 25 -8.51 0.50 -31.43
C GLU A 25 -8.50 -0.78 -30.56
N GLU A 26 -7.84 -1.84 -31.02
CA GLU A 26 -7.70 -3.08 -30.28
C GLU A 26 -6.85 -2.88 -29.00
N GLN A 27 -5.73 -2.16 -29.10
CA GLN A 27 -4.90 -1.83 -27.94
C GLN A 27 -5.66 -0.93 -26.94
N ARG A 28 -6.43 0.03 -27.43
CA ARG A 28 -7.27 0.90 -26.61
C ARG A 28 -8.32 0.08 -25.86
N ALA A 29 -9.05 -0.79 -26.54
CA ALA A 29 -10.04 -1.66 -25.94
C ALA A 29 -9.45 -2.61 -24.89
N ALA A 30 -8.23 -3.11 -25.12
CA ALA A 30 -7.53 -3.95 -24.16
C ALA A 30 -7.11 -3.18 -22.89
N ILE A 31 -6.72 -1.93 -23.04
CA ILE A 31 -6.40 -1.03 -21.91
C ILE A 31 -7.67 -0.70 -21.12
N GLU A 32 -8.75 -0.33 -21.78
CA GLU A 32 -10.03 -0.04 -21.15
C GLU A 32 -10.57 -1.25 -20.38
N ALA A 33 -10.44 -2.46 -20.94
CA ALA A 33 -10.84 -3.69 -20.24
C ALA A 33 -10.05 -3.94 -18.96
N ARG A 34 -8.77 -3.54 -18.91
CA ARG A 34 -7.92 -3.66 -17.71
C ARG A 34 -8.17 -2.55 -16.69
N LEU A 35 -8.58 -1.37 -17.17
CA LEU A 35 -8.86 -0.22 -16.32
C LEU A 35 -10.31 -0.19 -15.84
N LYS A 36 -11.16 -1.11 -16.32
CA LYS A 36 -12.53 -1.21 -15.86
C LYS A 36 -12.54 -1.43 -14.35
N PRO A 37 -13.16 -0.52 -13.57
CA PRO A 37 -13.24 -0.71 -12.13
C PRO A 37 -13.97 -2.01 -11.82
N HIS A 38 -13.51 -2.74 -10.80
CA HIS A 38 -14.19 -3.91 -10.29
C HIS A 38 -15.41 -3.44 -9.46
N GLY A 39 -16.52 -3.19 -10.13
CA GLY A 39 -17.77 -2.75 -9.52
C GLY A 39 -18.21 -1.35 -9.94
N ASP A 40 -19.49 -1.12 -9.93
CA ASP A 40 -20.07 0.18 -10.16
C ASP A 40 -20.09 0.97 -8.84
N LEU A 41 -19.58 2.22 -8.88
CA LEU A 41 -19.69 3.13 -7.75
C LEU A 41 -21.15 3.59 -7.63
N CYS A 42 -21.81 3.07 -6.60
CA CYS A 42 -23.18 3.45 -6.28
C CYS A 42 -23.19 4.66 -5.35
N LEU A 43 -23.78 5.75 -5.80
CA LEU A 43 -24.08 6.89 -4.93
C LEU A 43 -25.32 6.59 -4.09
N SER A 44 -25.33 7.01 -2.84
CA SER A 44 -26.49 6.86 -1.95
C SER A 44 -27.75 7.50 -2.58
N GLY A 45 -28.71 6.67 -2.97
CA GLY A 45 -29.96 7.10 -3.58
C GLY A 45 -30.18 6.63 -5.02
N ASP A 46 -29.27 5.89 -5.59
CA ASP A 46 -29.39 5.34 -6.95
C ASP A 46 -30.14 4.01 -6.92
N SER A 47 -31.37 3.97 -7.46
CA SER A 47 -32.24 2.80 -7.48
C SER A 47 -31.78 1.68 -8.43
N ASN A 48 -30.76 1.93 -9.26
CA ASN A 48 -30.18 0.94 -10.17
C ASN A 48 -29.08 0.06 -9.55
N CYS A 49 -28.75 0.28 -8.30
CA CYS A 49 -27.71 -0.47 -7.58
C CYS A 49 -28.23 -1.70 -6.83
N ALA A 50 -29.40 -2.18 -7.16
CA ALA A 50 -29.99 -3.39 -6.56
C ALA A 50 -29.29 -4.67 -7.06
N GLY A 51 -28.03 -4.88 -6.63
CA GLY A 51 -27.23 -6.05 -7.01
C GLY A 51 -25.74 -5.91 -6.73
N ALA A 52 -25.28 -4.71 -6.43
CA ALA A 52 -23.92 -4.54 -5.94
C ALA A 52 -23.85 -5.12 -4.53
N VAL A 53 -23.18 -6.26 -4.38
CA VAL A 53 -22.66 -6.67 -3.07
C VAL A 53 -21.89 -5.49 -2.56
N MET A 54 -22.43 -4.83 -1.55
CA MET A 54 -21.69 -3.86 -0.78
C MET A 54 -20.44 -4.57 -0.30
N ALA A 55 -19.30 -4.33 -0.92
CA ALA A 55 -18.05 -4.40 -0.19
C ALA A 55 -18.21 -3.31 0.86
N SER A 56 -18.73 -3.69 2.00
CA SER A 56 -18.90 -2.83 3.15
C SER A 56 -17.51 -2.32 3.49
N ALA A 57 -17.20 -1.09 3.05
CA ALA A 57 -16.35 -0.24 3.82
C ALA A 57 -17.16 0.08 5.06
N ASP A 58 -17.26 -0.91 5.95
CA ASP A 58 -17.85 -0.76 7.26
C ASP A 58 -16.87 0.06 8.10
N SER A 59 -17.04 1.36 7.99
CA SER A 59 -16.58 2.30 8.99
C SER A 59 -17.58 2.27 10.14
N SER A 60 -17.87 1.08 10.65
CA SER A 60 -18.58 0.91 11.90
C SER A 60 -17.62 1.08 13.06
N ALA A 61 -17.58 2.29 13.57
CA ALA A 61 -17.33 2.50 14.99
C ALA A 61 -18.40 1.72 15.77
N GLY A 62 -18.02 0.55 16.31
CA GLY A 62 -18.92 -0.21 17.18
C GLY A 62 -18.66 -1.71 17.14
N GLY A 63 -17.79 -2.19 18.02
CA GLY A 63 -17.60 -3.53 18.55
C GLY A 63 -18.15 -4.71 17.77
N SER A 64 -17.29 -5.46 17.13
CA SER A 64 -17.17 -6.93 17.11
C SER A 64 -16.24 -7.37 15.98
N ASP A 65 -15.32 -8.27 16.30
CA ASP A 65 -14.31 -8.89 15.44
C ASP A 65 -13.32 -7.93 14.77
N ILE A 66 -12.53 -7.26 15.62
CA ILE A 66 -11.33 -6.56 15.15
C ILE A 66 -10.35 -7.62 14.68
N SER A 67 -10.32 -7.86 13.36
CA SER A 67 -9.34 -8.77 12.78
C SER A 67 -7.97 -8.12 12.85
N GLY A 68 -7.10 -8.62 13.73
CA GLY A 68 -5.72 -8.18 13.83
C GLY A 68 -4.98 -8.31 12.50
N GLU A 69 -5.30 -9.34 11.71
CA GLU A 69 -4.78 -9.53 10.36
C GLU A 69 -5.18 -8.39 9.42
N ALA A 70 -6.44 -7.98 9.44
CA ALA A 70 -6.92 -6.91 8.58
C ALA A 70 -6.23 -5.57 8.92
N VAL A 71 -6.07 -5.28 10.20
CA VAL A 71 -5.36 -4.07 10.66
C VAL A 71 -3.87 -4.16 10.32
N TYR A 72 -3.24 -5.31 10.51
CA TYR A 72 -1.86 -5.54 10.09
C TYR A 72 -1.68 -5.24 8.61
N ASN A 73 -2.54 -5.78 7.75
CA ASN A 73 -2.46 -5.57 6.31
C ASN A 73 -2.63 -4.09 5.91
N GLN A 74 -3.42 -3.33 6.66
CA GLN A 74 -3.68 -1.92 6.36
C GLN A 74 -2.58 -0.96 6.85
N ALA A 75 -1.97 -1.24 7.99
CA ALA A 75 -1.12 -0.27 8.68
C ALA A 75 0.33 -0.74 8.93
N CYS A 76 0.56 -2.04 9.08
CA CYS A 76 1.82 -2.57 9.59
C CYS A 76 2.63 -3.33 8.51
N MET A 77 1.95 -3.96 7.56
CA MET A 77 2.53 -4.85 6.56
C MET A 77 3.64 -4.18 5.73
N ALA A 78 3.48 -2.90 5.40
CA ALA A 78 4.45 -2.19 4.55
C ALA A 78 5.90 -2.28 5.09
N CYS A 79 6.07 -2.22 6.40
CA CYS A 79 7.36 -2.33 7.06
C CYS A 79 7.64 -3.75 7.56
N HIS A 80 6.66 -4.38 8.22
CA HIS A 80 6.85 -5.66 8.90
C HIS A 80 6.79 -6.90 7.99
N SER A 81 6.51 -6.74 6.70
CA SER A 81 6.68 -7.82 5.71
C SER A 81 8.05 -7.78 5.01
N SER A 82 8.65 -6.61 4.92
CA SER A 82 9.87 -6.38 4.12
C SER A 82 11.11 -6.04 4.96
N GLY A 83 10.94 -5.70 6.24
CA GLY A 83 12.03 -5.22 7.10
C GLY A 83 12.39 -3.75 6.86
N ALA A 84 11.53 -2.98 6.20
CA ALA A 84 11.79 -1.58 5.92
C ALA A 84 12.02 -0.79 7.23
N GLY A 85 13.01 0.11 7.20
CA GLY A 85 13.37 0.91 8.37
C GLY A 85 13.87 0.11 9.58
N GLY A 86 14.30 -1.14 9.40
CA GLY A 86 14.74 -2.02 10.47
C GLY A 86 13.60 -2.71 11.24
N ALA A 87 12.38 -2.72 10.66
CA ALA A 87 11.24 -3.41 11.25
C ALA A 87 11.47 -4.93 11.29
N PRO A 88 11.13 -5.63 12.38
CA PRO A 88 11.20 -7.08 12.43
C PRO A 88 10.15 -7.68 11.50
N ILE A 89 10.57 -8.60 10.66
CA ILE A 89 9.71 -9.25 9.67
C ILE A 89 8.85 -10.30 10.37
N VAL A 90 7.54 -10.28 10.14
CA VAL A 90 6.60 -11.29 10.69
C VAL A 90 6.98 -12.68 10.18
N GLY A 91 6.99 -13.65 11.07
CA GLY A 91 7.40 -15.04 10.79
C GLY A 91 8.91 -15.30 10.94
N GLN A 92 9.73 -14.28 11.11
CA GLN A 92 11.16 -14.47 11.37
C GLN A 92 11.46 -14.51 12.86
N VAL A 93 11.37 -15.69 13.46
CA VAL A 93 11.50 -15.93 14.91
C VAL A 93 12.74 -15.29 15.52
N ASP A 94 13.88 -15.36 14.83
CA ASP A 94 15.15 -14.80 15.31
C ASP A 94 15.06 -13.29 15.54
N GLN A 95 14.34 -12.57 14.67
CA GLN A 95 14.15 -11.12 14.80
C GLN A 95 13.17 -10.74 15.90
N TRP A 96 12.30 -11.67 16.28
CA TRP A 96 11.26 -11.44 17.30
C TRP A 96 11.65 -11.90 18.69
N SER A 97 12.60 -12.81 18.84
CA SER A 97 12.96 -13.45 20.10
C SER A 97 13.24 -12.45 21.23
N GLU A 98 14.10 -11.46 21.01
CA GLU A 98 14.41 -10.43 22.02
C GLU A 98 13.22 -9.51 22.33
N ARG A 99 12.33 -9.32 21.36
CA ARG A 99 11.12 -8.49 21.52
C ARG A 99 10.07 -9.22 22.32
N LEU A 100 9.84 -10.49 22.00
CA LEU A 100 8.93 -11.38 22.71
C LEU A 100 9.32 -11.55 24.18
N ALA A 101 10.62 -11.56 24.48
CA ALA A 101 11.13 -11.60 25.86
C ALA A 101 10.71 -10.41 26.73
N LYS A 102 10.32 -9.27 26.13
CA LYS A 102 9.81 -8.09 26.85
C LYS A 102 8.35 -8.25 27.28
N GLY A 103 7.67 -9.24 26.77
CA GLY A 103 6.26 -9.51 27.02
C GLY A 103 5.31 -8.75 26.09
N ARG A 104 4.10 -9.28 25.98
CA ARG A 104 3.04 -8.80 25.05
C ARG A 104 2.64 -7.35 25.34
N ASP A 105 2.52 -6.96 26.60
CA ASP A 105 2.16 -5.60 26.98
C ASP A 105 3.16 -4.54 26.50
N ALA A 106 4.46 -4.87 26.56
CA ALA A 106 5.50 -3.98 26.06
C ALA A 106 5.44 -3.84 24.53
N LEU A 107 5.03 -4.90 23.83
CA LEU A 107 4.84 -4.88 22.39
C LEU A 107 3.59 -4.08 21.99
N HIS A 108 2.50 -4.19 22.75
CA HIS A 108 1.33 -3.32 22.59
C HIS A 108 1.71 -1.85 22.74
N GLN A 109 2.45 -1.50 23.80
CA GLN A 109 2.92 -0.12 23.98
C GLN A 109 3.79 0.36 22.82
N SER A 110 4.66 -0.50 22.30
CA SER A 110 5.47 -0.17 21.12
C SER A 110 4.61 0.10 19.89
N GLY A 111 3.54 -0.66 19.68
CA GLY A 111 2.58 -0.43 18.61
C GLY A 111 1.81 0.88 18.77
N LEU A 112 1.35 1.17 19.99
CA LEU A 112 0.54 2.35 20.29
C LEU A 112 1.35 3.65 20.25
N GLN A 113 2.55 3.64 20.81
CA GLN A 113 3.36 4.84 21.01
C GLN A 113 4.48 5.01 19.98
N GLY A 114 4.75 3.95 19.20
CA GLY A 114 5.95 3.87 18.38
C GLY A 114 7.18 3.50 19.23
N VAL A 115 8.34 3.50 18.59
CA VAL A 115 9.62 3.21 19.24
C VAL A 115 10.59 4.35 18.96
N GLU A 116 10.93 5.09 20.01
CA GLU A 116 11.81 6.25 19.90
C GLU A 116 13.18 5.86 19.30
N GLY A 117 13.69 6.73 18.45
CA GLY A 117 14.96 6.50 17.73
C GLY A 117 14.89 5.49 16.57
N THR A 118 13.69 5.02 16.21
CA THR A 118 13.47 4.11 15.09
C THR A 118 12.48 4.68 14.09
N SER A 119 12.25 3.95 12.99
CA SER A 119 11.22 4.30 12.00
C SER A 119 9.80 3.87 12.41
N MET A 120 9.65 3.21 13.56
CA MET A 120 8.35 2.77 14.06
C MET A 120 7.57 3.93 14.66
N MET A 121 6.61 4.44 13.89
CA MET A 121 5.71 5.51 14.34
C MET A 121 4.56 4.95 15.18
N ALA A 122 4.00 5.79 16.03
CA ALA A 122 2.78 5.48 16.78
C ALA A 122 1.68 4.98 15.84
N LYS A 123 1.05 3.86 16.18
CA LYS A 123 -0.04 3.22 15.42
C LYS A 123 0.30 2.95 13.94
N GLY A 124 1.59 2.74 13.62
CA GLY A 124 2.04 2.58 12.23
C GLY A 124 1.81 3.81 11.36
N GLY A 125 1.71 5.00 11.97
CA GLY A 125 1.39 6.26 11.28
C GLY A 125 -0.11 6.47 11.01
N ARG A 126 -0.98 5.59 11.54
CA ARG A 126 -2.45 5.63 11.36
C ARG A 126 -3.13 6.11 12.65
N ALA A 127 -3.25 7.41 12.81
CA ALA A 127 -3.88 8.03 13.99
C ALA A 127 -5.39 7.75 14.11
N ASP A 128 -6.02 7.30 13.04
CA ASP A 128 -7.43 6.93 12.97
C ASP A 128 -7.75 5.56 13.58
N LEU A 129 -6.73 4.71 13.80
CA LEU A 129 -6.91 3.40 14.41
C LEU A 129 -7.17 3.55 15.94
N SER A 130 -8.11 2.76 16.45
CA SER A 130 -8.29 2.64 17.90
C SER A 130 -7.13 1.85 18.53
N ASP A 131 -6.97 1.97 19.83
CA ASP A 131 -5.92 1.27 20.56
C ASP A 131 -6.14 -0.25 20.50
N GLU A 132 -7.38 -0.70 20.58
CA GLU A 132 -7.75 -2.12 20.45
C GLU A 132 -7.41 -2.68 19.07
N GLN A 133 -7.61 -1.92 18.00
CA GLN A 133 -7.24 -2.32 16.65
C GLN A 133 -5.73 -2.50 16.52
N VAL A 134 -4.96 -1.57 17.07
CA VAL A 134 -3.50 -1.66 17.06
C VAL A 134 -3.01 -2.85 17.88
N MET A 135 -3.57 -3.06 19.08
CA MET A 135 -3.23 -4.21 19.92
C MET A 135 -3.54 -5.54 19.23
N ALA A 136 -4.70 -5.65 18.58
CA ALA A 136 -5.05 -6.85 17.81
C ALA A 136 -4.06 -7.12 16.66
N ALA A 137 -3.59 -6.08 15.97
CA ALA A 137 -2.56 -6.24 14.93
C ALA A 137 -1.20 -6.66 15.52
N VAL A 138 -0.83 -6.14 16.68
CA VAL A 138 0.38 -6.57 17.39
C VAL A 138 0.26 -8.05 17.80
N ASP A 139 -0.89 -8.46 18.32
CA ASP A 139 -1.15 -9.86 18.68
C ASP A 139 -1.03 -10.76 17.46
N TYR A 140 -1.61 -10.39 16.34
CA TYR A 140 -1.44 -11.12 15.08
C TYR A 140 0.03 -11.29 14.68
N MET A 141 0.82 -10.21 14.73
CA MET A 141 2.25 -10.27 14.40
C MET A 141 3.04 -11.17 15.36
N VAL A 142 2.74 -11.09 16.66
CA VAL A 142 3.36 -11.90 17.71
C VAL A 142 3.05 -13.38 17.51
N ASP A 143 1.78 -13.71 17.32
CA ASP A 143 1.32 -15.10 17.17
C ASP A 143 1.89 -15.78 15.91
N ASN A 144 2.16 -14.99 14.87
CA ASN A 144 2.79 -15.47 13.63
C ASN A 144 4.32 -15.41 13.65
N SER A 145 4.95 -15.07 14.79
CA SER A 145 6.40 -14.89 14.90
C SER A 145 7.02 -15.67 16.08
N GLN A 146 6.29 -16.63 16.63
CA GLN A 146 6.73 -17.51 17.72
C GLN A 146 7.24 -18.87 17.21
#